data_123b75c7a7abcd2e1fdc8549fa7f04b6
#
_entry.id   123b75c7a7abcd2e1fdc8549fa7f04b6
#
_cell.length_a   1.000
_cell.length_b   1.000
_cell.length_c   1.000
_cell.angle_alpha   90.00
_cell.angle_beta   90.00
_cell.angle_gamma   90.00
#
_symmetry.space_group_name_H-M   'P 1'
#
loop_
_entity.id
_entity.type
_entity.pdbx_description
1 polymer ?
#
loop_
_entity_poly.entity_id
_entity_poly.type
_entity_poly.pdbx_seq_one_letter_code
_entity_poly.pdbx_strand_id
1 'polypeptide(L)'
;MLNFAAHRAALTLALPSSSGGGRRTKFFALLGKIGMPLIPSVVEKSQRGERVYDIYSRLLEERIVFLAGPISDALANLVIAQILFLASRDSNKDIKLYVNTPGGSVTAGLAIYDTIQYIDCDVSTICIGMAASMGATLLAAGTKGKRFALPNSEILLHQVAGGVRGQATEIEIEAKQILKIKEKLNQILAQHTSQPLKKVEKDTDRDFYLSAEEAKKYGIIDEVIKGKK
;
A
#
# COMPACT_ATOMS: atom_id res chain seq x y z
N MET A 1 -10.68 -5.93 18.36
CA MET A 1 -10.34 -4.80 19.25
C MET A 1 -8.84 -4.73 19.42
N LEU A 2 -8.20 -3.76 18.79
CA LEU A 2 -6.76 -3.56 18.90
C LEU A 2 -6.44 -2.95 20.26
N ASN A 3 -5.79 -3.72 21.12
CA ASN A 3 -5.39 -3.27 22.45
C ASN A 3 -4.04 -2.52 22.36
N PHE A 4 -4.08 -1.18 22.29
CA PHE A 4 -2.90 -0.30 22.28
C PHE A 4 -2.37 0.02 23.69
N ALA A 5 -2.83 -0.68 24.71
CA ALA A 5 -2.51 -0.39 26.09
C ALA A 5 -1.54 -1.43 26.66
N ALA A 6 -0.30 -1.40 26.30
CA ALA A 6 0.81 -1.84 27.16
C ALA A 6 2.15 -1.73 26.39
N HIS A 7 2.71 -0.55 26.30
CA HIS A 7 4.17 -0.34 26.37
C HIS A 7 4.40 1.18 26.30
N ARG A 8 4.38 1.83 27.47
CA ARG A 8 5.00 3.15 27.63
C ARG A 8 6.52 2.96 27.57
N ALA A 9 7.08 2.79 26.38
CA ALA A 9 8.48 3.05 26.16
C ALA A 9 8.64 4.56 25.99
N ALA A 10 9.51 5.19 26.77
CA ALA A 10 9.81 6.60 26.67
C ALA A 10 10.41 6.88 25.28
N LEU A 11 9.62 7.53 24.44
CA LEU A 11 10.05 7.97 23.11
C LEU A 11 10.97 9.19 23.31
N THR A 12 12.27 9.01 23.25
CA THR A 12 13.23 10.11 23.23
C THR A 12 13.72 10.27 21.81
N LEU A 13 13.32 11.36 21.15
CA LEU A 13 13.88 11.79 19.87
C LEU A 13 15.35 12.20 20.12
N ALA A 14 16.30 11.36 19.75
CA ALA A 14 17.72 11.70 19.81
C ALA A 14 18.12 12.40 18.50
N LEU A 15 18.37 13.69 18.57
CA LEU A 15 19.12 14.41 17.55
C LEU A 15 20.61 14.01 17.67
N PRO A 16 21.32 13.71 16.56
CA PRO A 16 22.73 13.36 16.64
C PRO A 16 23.55 14.56 17.12
N SER A 17 24.39 14.35 18.16
CA SER A 17 25.27 15.36 18.71
C SER A 17 26.25 15.91 17.67
N SER A 18 26.38 17.22 17.63
CA SER A 18 27.27 17.97 16.75
C SER A 18 28.73 17.89 17.18
N SER A 19 29.50 16.95 16.59
CA SER A 19 30.95 17.07 16.54
C SER A 19 31.50 16.34 15.32
N GLY A 20 31.67 17.08 14.22
CA GLY A 20 32.21 16.53 12.96
C GLY A 20 31.94 17.49 11.80
N GLY A 21 32.74 18.57 11.75
CA GLY A 21 32.56 19.69 10.84
C GLY A 21 32.70 19.34 9.34
N GLY A 22 31.96 20.02 8.53
CA GLY A 22 32.19 20.34 7.11
C GLY A 22 31.62 19.38 6.08
N ARG A 23 31.65 18.08 6.21
CA ARG A 23 31.14 17.13 5.18
C ARG A 23 29.69 16.71 5.41
N ARG A 24 29.25 16.63 6.67
CA ARG A 24 27.86 16.29 7.03
C ARG A 24 26.89 17.41 6.63
N THR A 25 27.28 18.67 6.79
CA THR A 25 26.43 19.83 6.44
C THR A 25 26.13 19.90 4.93
N LYS A 26 27.09 19.51 4.07
CA LYS A 26 26.86 19.45 2.60
C LYS A 26 25.94 18.31 2.20
N PHE A 27 26.01 17.16 2.89
CA PHE A 27 25.13 16.02 2.63
C PHE A 27 23.67 16.30 3.04
N PHE A 28 23.45 16.93 4.21
CA PHE A 28 22.13 17.37 4.64
C PHE A 28 21.54 18.50 3.76
N ALA A 29 22.38 19.41 3.28
CA ALA A 29 21.97 20.44 2.32
C ALA A 29 21.62 19.87 0.94
N LEU A 30 22.21 18.76 0.55
CA LEU A 30 21.90 18.04 -0.68
C LEU A 30 20.59 17.27 -0.56
N LEU A 31 20.31 16.62 0.57
CA LEU A 31 19.05 15.94 0.86
C LEU A 31 17.86 16.90 0.91
N GLY A 32 18.05 18.11 1.47
CA GLY A 32 17.03 19.16 1.47
C GLY A 32 16.67 19.69 0.07
N LYS A 33 17.57 19.57 -0.90
CA LYS A 33 17.32 19.94 -2.31
C LYS A 33 16.57 18.86 -3.10
N ILE A 34 16.53 17.61 -2.61
CA ILE A 34 15.88 16.47 -3.28
C ILE A 34 14.42 16.32 -2.81
N GLY A 35 13.97 17.12 -1.81
CA GLY A 35 12.59 17.08 -1.32
C GLY A 35 12.18 15.76 -0.65
N MET A 36 13.14 14.90 -0.30
CA MET A 36 12.84 13.65 0.40
C MET A 36 12.59 13.93 1.88
N PRO A 37 11.46 13.48 2.45
CA PRO A 37 11.21 13.61 3.88
C PRO A 37 12.28 12.86 4.69
N LEU A 38 12.78 13.48 5.76
CA LEU A 38 13.67 12.80 6.70
C LEU A 38 12.90 11.70 7.40
N ILE A 39 13.38 10.46 7.27
CA ILE A 39 12.81 9.33 7.99
C ILE A 39 13.34 9.38 9.43
N PRO A 40 12.45 9.54 10.45
CA PRO A 40 12.87 9.62 11.84
C PRO A 40 13.37 8.27 12.34
N SER A 41 14.37 8.31 13.25
CA SER A 41 14.86 7.13 13.95
C SER A 41 14.26 7.05 15.35
N VAL A 42 13.99 5.83 15.81
CA VAL A 42 13.47 5.50 17.15
C VAL A 42 14.56 4.73 17.90
N VAL A 43 14.78 5.05 19.16
CA VAL A 43 15.70 4.33 20.03
C VAL A 43 14.88 3.49 21.02
N GLU A 44 15.04 2.19 20.98
CA GLU A 44 14.44 1.28 21.97
C GLU A 44 15.51 0.82 22.98
N LYS A 45 15.17 0.95 24.24
CA LYS A 45 16.00 0.45 25.35
C LYS A 45 15.46 -0.89 25.81
N SER A 46 16.30 -1.91 25.80
CA SER A 46 15.98 -3.24 26.32
C SER A 46 17.04 -3.66 27.35
N GLN A 47 16.79 -4.75 28.08
CA GLN A 47 17.80 -5.35 28.97
C GLN A 47 19.08 -5.78 28.25
N ARG A 48 19.05 -5.89 26.90
CA ARG A 48 20.18 -6.27 26.05
C ARG A 48 20.90 -5.07 25.41
N GLY A 49 20.54 -3.82 25.82
CA GLY A 49 21.13 -2.59 25.30
C GLY A 49 20.15 -1.74 24.49
N GLU A 50 20.65 -0.70 23.85
CA GLU A 50 19.90 0.23 23.02
C GLU A 50 19.98 -0.22 21.54
N ARG A 51 18.84 -0.21 20.85
CA ARG A 51 18.74 -0.43 19.40
C ARG A 51 18.10 0.78 18.72
N VAL A 52 18.70 1.18 17.61
CA VAL A 52 18.21 2.29 16.79
C VAL A 52 17.55 1.70 15.54
N TYR A 53 16.30 2.06 15.29
CA TYR A 53 15.55 1.69 14.09
C TYR A 53 15.11 2.96 13.37
N ASP A 54 14.99 2.93 12.05
CA ASP A 54 14.11 3.87 11.39
C ASP A 54 12.64 3.49 11.66
N ILE A 55 11.73 4.45 11.51
CA ILE A 55 10.32 4.24 11.89
C ILE A 55 9.65 3.12 11.07
N TYR A 56 10.00 2.95 9.78
CA TYR A 56 9.42 1.90 8.94
C TYR A 56 9.93 0.52 9.34
N SER A 57 11.24 0.39 9.62
CA SER A 57 11.82 -0.85 10.16
C SER A 57 11.20 -1.24 11.50
N ARG A 58 10.92 -0.25 12.35
CA ARG A 58 10.25 -0.53 13.64
C ARG A 58 8.81 -0.99 13.45
N LEU A 59 8.06 -0.36 12.54
CA LEU A 59 6.69 -0.76 12.23
C LEU A 59 6.63 -2.12 11.52
N LEU A 60 7.63 -2.46 10.72
CA LEU A 60 7.74 -3.77 10.08
C LEU A 60 7.83 -4.91 11.12
N GLU A 61 8.48 -4.70 12.27
CA GLU A 61 8.48 -5.68 13.37
C GLU A 61 7.07 -5.94 13.93
N GLU A 62 6.18 -4.94 13.85
CA GLU A 62 4.74 -5.08 14.19
C GLU A 62 3.90 -5.60 13.01
N ARG A 63 4.57 -6.11 11.97
CA ARG A 63 3.97 -6.65 10.73
C ARG A 63 3.17 -5.60 9.95
N ILE A 64 3.59 -4.35 10.00
CA ILE A 64 2.99 -3.22 9.30
C ILE A 64 3.84 -2.88 8.09
N VAL A 65 3.22 -2.90 6.91
CA VAL A 65 3.80 -2.54 5.62
C VAL A 65 3.05 -1.35 5.05
N PHE A 66 3.75 -0.41 4.42
CA PHE A 66 3.15 0.75 3.77
C PHE A 66 3.24 0.64 2.26
N LEU A 67 2.09 0.75 1.59
CA LEU A 67 1.97 1.01 0.16
C LEU A 67 1.59 2.48 -0.02
N ALA A 68 2.59 3.36 -0.09
CA ALA A 68 2.38 4.80 -0.13
C ALA A 68 3.05 5.44 -1.36
N GLY A 69 2.34 6.40 -1.98
CA GLY A 69 2.77 7.07 -3.21
C GLY A 69 2.50 6.26 -4.48
N PRO A 70 2.98 6.72 -5.66
CA PRO A 70 2.74 6.05 -6.94
C PRO A 70 3.35 4.65 -6.99
N ILE A 71 2.58 3.66 -7.46
CA ILE A 71 3.04 2.28 -7.60
C ILE A 71 4.00 2.20 -8.78
N SER A 72 5.26 1.93 -8.48
CA SER A 72 6.36 1.70 -9.41
C SER A 72 6.98 0.32 -9.15
N ASP A 73 7.82 -0.16 -10.07
CA ASP A 73 8.53 -1.44 -9.90
C ASP A 73 9.41 -1.42 -8.63
N ALA A 74 10.05 -0.28 -8.33
CA ALA A 74 10.88 -0.13 -7.12
C ALA A 74 10.04 -0.26 -5.84
N LEU A 75 8.88 0.42 -5.77
CA LEU A 75 7.97 0.31 -4.62
C LEU A 75 7.39 -1.10 -4.50
N ALA A 76 6.98 -1.69 -5.63
CA ALA A 76 6.43 -3.05 -5.62
C ALA A 76 7.44 -4.08 -5.11
N ASN A 77 8.69 -4.04 -5.59
CA ASN A 77 9.74 -4.94 -5.12
C ASN A 77 10.01 -4.77 -3.62
N LEU A 78 9.97 -3.54 -3.10
CA LEU A 78 10.15 -3.28 -1.67
C LEU A 78 8.98 -3.85 -0.84
N VAL A 79 7.74 -3.63 -1.26
CA VAL A 79 6.54 -4.15 -0.58
C VAL A 79 6.53 -5.68 -0.63
N ILE A 80 6.82 -6.28 -1.78
CA ILE A 80 6.89 -7.73 -1.96
C ILE A 80 7.95 -8.35 -1.04
N ALA A 81 9.16 -7.76 -0.99
CA ALA A 81 10.23 -8.25 -0.11
C ALA A 81 9.81 -8.22 1.37
N GLN A 82 9.12 -7.17 1.81
CA GLN A 82 8.61 -7.06 3.18
C GLN A 82 7.52 -8.11 3.46
N ILE A 83 6.57 -8.30 2.54
CA ILE A 83 5.51 -9.30 2.67
C ILE A 83 6.11 -10.72 2.76
N LEU A 84 7.02 -11.08 1.86
CA LEU A 84 7.67 -12.39 1.87
C LEU A 84 8.50 -12.62 3.14
N PHE A 85 9.24 -11.60 3.60
CA PHE A 85 9.97 -11.65 4.86
C PHE A 85 9.04 -11.92 6.05
N LEU A 86 7.92 -11.20 6.15
CA LEU A 86 6.97 -11.37 7.24
C LEU A 86 6.27 -12.73 7.18
N ALA A 87 5.90 -13.20 5.98
CA ALA A 87 5.30 -14.52 5.78
C ALA A 87 6.25 -15.65 6.21
N SER A 88 7.55 -15.54 5.89
CA SER A 88 8.55 -16.52 6.29
C SER A 88 8.82 -16.56 7.81
N ARG A 89 8.56 -15.46 8.51
CA ARG A 89 8.77 -15.34 9.96
C ARG A 89 7.66 -16.00 10.78
N ASP A 90 6.41 -15.84 10.37
CA ASP A 90 5.24 -16.42 11.06
C ASP A 90 4.04 -16.38 10.11
N SER A 91 3.65 -17.53 9.61
CA SER A 91 2.51 -17.66 8.69
C SER A 91 1.14 -17.60 9.38
N ASN A 92 1.09 -17.65 10.72
CA ASN A 92 -0.17 -17.62 11.47
C ASN A 92 -0.59 -16.22 11.90
N LYS A 93 0.24 -15.22 11.64
CA LYS A 93 -0.05 -13.83 12.01
C LYS A 93 -0.32 -12.97 10.79
N ASP A 94 -1.34 -12.13 10.90
CA ASP A 94 -1.71 -11.19 9.84
C ASP A 94 -0.58 -10.21 9.50
N ILE A 95 -0.48 -9.88 8.22
CA ILE A 95 0.27 -8.72 7.73
C ILE A 95 -0.71 -7.55 7.57
N LYS A 96 -0.36 -6.37 8.05
CA LYS A 96 -1.17 -5.15 7.91
C LYS A 96 -0.60 -4.28 6.81
N LEU A 97 -1.28 -4.21 5.67
CA LEU A 97 -0.91 -3.38 4.52
C LEU A 97 -1.68 -2.05 4.56
N TYR A 98 -1.00 -0.98 4.93
CA TYR A 98 -1.57 0.37 4.90
C TYR A 98 -1.44 0.95 3.49
N VAL A 99 -2.58 1.33 2.91
CA VAL A 99 -2.70 1.79 1.51
C VAL A 99 -2.98 3.28 1.48
N ASN A 100 -2.07 4.04 0.84
CA ASN A 100 -2.25 5.47 0.53
C ASN A 100 -1.57 5.78 -0.81
N THR A 101 -2.27 5.52 -1.91
CA THR A 101 -1.68 5.57 -3.25
C THR A 101 -2.67 6.08 -4.30
N PRO A 102 -2.21 6.89 -5.26
CA PRO A 102 -2.98 7.24 -6.44
C PRO A 102 -3.03 6.10 -7.50
N GLY A 103 -2.45 4.94 -7.21
CA GLY A 103 -2.26 3.88 -8.20
C GLY A 103 -0.92 3.97 -8.92
N GLY A 104 -0.82 3.44 -10.13
CA GLY A 104 0.40 3.48 -10.93
C GLY A 104 0.56 2.28 -11.87
N SER A 105 1.76 1.74 -12.01
CA SER A 105 2.08 0.62 -12.89
C SER A 105 1.22 -0.61 -12.60
N VAL A 106 0.47 -1.07 -13.58
CA VAL A 106 -0.41 -2.24 -13.44
C VAL A 106 0.40 -3.51 -13.23
N THR A 107 1.50 -3.69 -13.95
CA THR A 107 2.36 -4.88 -13.81
C THR A 107 2.99 -4.96 -12.43
N ALA A 108 3.48 -3.83 -11.91
CA ALA A 108 4.00 -3.72 -10.56
C ALA A 108 2.92 -4.02 -9.49
N GLY A 109 1.72 -3.49 -9.68
CA GLY A 109 0.59 -3.76 -8.79
C GLY A 109 0.13 -5.22 -8.84
N LEU A 110 0.08 -5.84 -10.02
CA LEU A 110 -0.25 -7.26 -10.15
C LEU A 110 0.80 -8.16 -9.48
N ALA A 111 2.07 -7.77 -9.49
CA ALA A 111 3.11 -8.51 -8.75
C ALA A 111 2.87 -8.47 -7.22
N ILE A 112 2.43 -7.33 -6.67
CA ILE A 112 2.01 -7.24 -5.26
C ILE A 112 0.75 -8.09 -5.02
N TYR A 113 -0.25 -8.00 -5.91
CA TYR A 113 -1.49 -8.75 -5.85
C TYR A 113 -1.21 -10.26 -5.79
N ASP A 114 -0.45 -10.78 -6.74
CA ASP A 114 -0.14 -12.20 -6.81
C ASP A 114 0.65 -12.65 -5.58
N THR A 115 1.54 -11.81 -5.03
CA THR A 115 2.26 -12.10 -3.78
C THR A 115 1.30 -12.20 -2.59
N ILE A 116 0.34 -11.28 -2.46
CA ILE A 116 -0.68 -11.33 -1.41
C ILE A 116 -1.51 -12.61 -1.50
N GLN A 117 -1.87 -13.04 -2.73
CA GLN A 117 -2.64 -14.26 -2.93
C GLN A 117 -1.83 -15.55 -2.77
N TYR A 118 -0.49 -15.47 -2.88
CA TYR A 118 0.41 -16.62 -2.83
C TYR A 118 0.81 -17.03 -1.42
N ILE A 119 0.92 -16.09 -0.49
CA ILE A 119 1.38 -16.35 0.88
C ILE A 119 0.28 -16.99 1.74
N ASP A 120 0.67 -17.77 2.74
CA ASP A 120 -0.29 -18.48 3.62
C ASP A 120 -0.91 -17.58 4.69
N CYS A 121 -0.24 -16.49 5.10
CA CYS A 121 -0.78 -15.61 6.13
C CYS A 121 -1.80 -14.62 5.57
N ASP A 122 -2.80 -14.27 6.39
CA ASP A 122 -3.79 -13.27 6.04
C ASP A 122 -3.17 -11.88 5.88
N VAL A 123 -3.63 -11.15 4.87
CA VAL A 123 -3.24 -9.75 4.66
C VAL A 123 -4.44 -8.85 4.95
N SER A 124 -4.34 -8.11 6.05
CA SER A 124 -5.31 -7.06 6.37
C SER A 124 -4.94 -5.78 5.62
N THR A 125 -5.83 -5.26 4.80
CA THR A 125 -5.63 -4.02 4.04
C THR A 125 -6.36 -2.85 4.70
N ILE A 126 -5.70 -1.71 4.85
CA ILE A 126 -6.24 -0.53 5.51
C ILE A 126 -6.01 0.71 4.65
N CYS A 127 -7.07 1.29 4.09
CA CYS A 127 -6.95 2.56 3.37
C CYS A 127 -6.82 3.73 4.36
N ILE A 128 -5.76 4.53 4.18
CA ILE A 128 -5.51 5.78 4.90
C ILE A 128 -5.31 6.90 3.88
N GLY A 129 -6.27 7.79 3.74
CA GLY A 129 -6.25 8.85 2.72
C GLY A 129 -6.86 8.38 1.41
N MET A 130 -6.08 7.79 0.50
CA MET A 130 -6.57 7.40 -0.84
C MET A 130 -6.14 6.00 -1.25
N ALA A 131 -7.04 5.28 -1.91
CA ALA A 131 -6.73 4.07 -2.67
C ALA A 131 -7.33 4.20 -4.07
N ALA A 132 -6.51 4.64 -5.05
CA ALA A 132 -6.99 4.87 -6.40
C ALA A 132 -6.44 3.85 -7.40
N SER A 133 -7.25 3.52 -8.43
CA SER A 133 -6.81 2.68 -9.55
C SER A 133 -6.28 1.33 -9.07
N MET A 134 -5.04 1.00 -9.39
CA MET A 134 -4.36 -0.22 -8.90
C MET A 134 -4.34 -0.31 -7.36
N GLY A 135 -4.33 0.85 -6.66
CA GLY A 135 -4.44 0.90 -5.19
C GLY A 135 -5.79 0.39 -4.67
N ALA A 136 -6.89 0.69 -5.36
CA ALA A 136 -8.21 0.15 -5.02
C ALA A 136 -8.29 -1.36 -5.23
N THR A 137 -7.67 -1.86 -6.30
CA THR A 137 -7.56 -3.31 -6.56
C THR A 137 -6.79 -4.01 -5.43
N LEU A 138 -5.66 -3.44 -4.98
CA LEU A 138 -4.86 -3.98 -3.89
C LEU A 138 -5.57 -3.89 -2.53
N LEU A 139 -6.34 -2.82 -2.30
CA LEU A 139 -7.20 -2.71 -1.11
C LEU A 139 -8.24 -3.83 -1.07
N ALA A 140 -8.92 -4.08 -2.20
CA ALA A 140 -9.91 -5.14 -2.33
C ALA A 140 -9.31 -6.55 -2.23
N ALA A 141 -8.02 -6.72 -2.58
CA ALA A 141 -7.30 -8.00 -2.59
C ALA A 141 -6.94 -8.52 -1.20
N GLY A 142 -7.14 -7.73 -0.14
CA GLY A 142 -6.96 -8.18 1.24
C GLY A 142 -7.85 -9.36 1.60
N THR A 143 -7.49 -10.06 2.66
CA THR A 143 -8.28 -11.19 3.18
C THR A 143 -9.69 -10.73 3.53
N LYS A 144 -10.70 -11.46 3.05
CA LYS A 144 -12.11 -11.14 3.30
C LYS A 144 -12.39 -11.07 4.82
N GLY A 145 -13.09 -10.02 5.25
CA GLY A 145 -13.32 -9.71 6.66
C GLY A 145 -12.20 -8.88 7.30
N LYS A 146 -11.09 -8.64 6.60
CA LYS A 146 -9.91 -7.91 7.10
C LYS A 146 -9.52 -6.72 6.21
N ARG A 147 -10.47 -6.19 5.43
CA ARG A 147 -10.28 -5.03 4.54
C ARG A 147 -10.96 -3.81 5.16
N PHE A 148 -10.20 -2.75 5.36
CA PHE A 148 -10.63 -1.60 6.14
C PHE A 148 -10.36 -0.27 5.43
N ALA A 149 -11.08 0.77 5.84
CA ALA A 149 -10.74 2.16 5.52
C ALA A 149 -10.98 3.07 6.72
N LEU A 150 -10.23 4.16 6.81
CA LEU A 150 -10.55 5.23 7.75
C LEU A 150 -11.72 6.06 7.21
N PRO A 151 -12.49 6.78 8.07
CA PRO A 151 -13.76 7.43 7.69
C PRO A 151 -13.65 8.45 6.55
N ASN A 152 -12.51 9.12 6.44
CA ASN A 152 -12.26 10.15 5.43
C ASN A 152 -11.43 9.63 4.24
N SER A 153 -11.28 8.32 4.11
CA SER A 153 -10.58 7.72 2.97
C SER A 153 -11.44 7.79 1.72
N GLU A 154 -10.78 8.03 0.59
CA GLU A 154 -11.37 8.05 -0.74
C GLU A 154 -10.87 6.87 -1.57
N ILE A 155 -11.76 6.20 -2.25
CA ILE A 155 -11.45 5.10 -3.13
C ILE A 155 -11.87 5.47 -4.56
N LEU A 156 -10.98 5.28 -5.53
CA LEU A 156 -11.26 5.55 -6.94
C LEU A 156 -11.08 4.29 -7.77
N LEU A 157 -12.15 3.91 -8.46
CA LEU A 157 -12.11 2.91 -9.52
C LEU A 157 -12.11 3.59 -10.88
N HIS A 158 -11.30 3.12 -11.80
CA HIS A 158 -11.32 3.50 -13.21
C HIS A 158 -10.63 2.45 -14.07
N GLN A 159 -10.86 2.50 -15.38
CA GLN A 159 -10.23 1.58 -16.32
C GLN A 159 -8.73 1.87 -16.48
N VAL A 160 -8.03 0.89 -17.05
CA VAL A 160 -6.61 1.03 -17.40
C VAL A 160 -6.43 2.21 -18.35
N ALA A 161 -5.50 3.11 -17.99
CA ALA A 161 -5.02 4.16 -18.89
C ALA A 161 -3.68 3.74 -19.49
N GLY A 162 -3.55 3.93 -20.77
CA GLY A 162 -2.31 3.63 -21.50
C GLY A 162 -2.33 4.31 -22.87
N GLY A 163 -1.18 4.30 -23.54
CA GLY A 163 -1.04 4.85 -24.88
C GLY A 163 0.27 4.42 -25.49
N VAL A 164 0.29 4.32 -26.81
CA VAL A 164 1.46 3.92 -27.59
C VAL A 164 1.58 4.77 -28.84
N ARG A 165 2.81 4.99 -29.26
CA ARG A 165 3.19 5.56 -30.54
C ARG A 165 4.10 4.59 -31.25
N GLY A 166 3.85 4.31 -32.54
CA GLY A 166 4.66 3.40 -33.33
C GLY A 166 4.01 3.09 -34.67
N GLN A 167 4.44 2.00 -35.28
CA GLN A 167 3.84 1.49 -36.50
C GLN A 167 2.45 0.91 -36.25
N ALA A 168 1.59 0.85 -37.25
CA ALA A 168 0.21 0.39 -37.10
C ALA A 168 0.10 -0.97 -36.38
N THR A 169 0.96 -1.92 -36.72
CA THR A 169 0.99 -3.24 -36.10
C THR A 169 1.37 -3.19 -34.61
N GLU A 170 2.31 -2.32 -34.22
CA GLU A 170 2.72 -2.13 -32.83
C GLU A 170 1.55 -1.53 -32.02
N ILE A 171 0.85 -0.54 -32.60
CA ILE A 171 -0.34 0.06 -31.97
C ILE A 171 -1.44 -0.99 -31.77
N GLU A 172 -1.67 -1.86 -32.75
CA GLU A 172 -2.67 -2.93 -32.62
C GLU A 172 -2.32 -3.94 -31.54
N ILE A 173 -1.05 -4.36 -31.44
CA ILE A 173 -0.57 -5.28 -30.39
C ILE A 173 -0.79 -4.68 -29.01
N GLU A 174 -0.39 -3.42 -28.82
CA GLU A 174 -0.50 -2.73 -27.51
C GLU A 174 -1.97 -2.49 -27.14
N ALA A 175 -2.81 -2.10 -28.09
CA ALA A 175 -4.25 -1.93 -27.86
C ALA A 175 -4.90 -3.25 -27.37
N LYS A 176 -4.56 -4.36 -28.02
CA LYS A 176 -5.03 -5.70 -27.59
C LYS A 176 -4.56 -6.04 -26.16
N GLN A 177 -3.30 -5.71 -25.83
CA GLN A 177 -2.76 -5.94 -24.49
C GLN A 177 -3.45 -5.10 -23.43
N ILE A 178 -3.71 -3.81 -23.69
CA ILE A 178 -4.45 -2.91 -22.78
C ILE A 178 -5.85 -3.46 -22.52
N LEU A 179 -6.58 -3.90 -23.54
CA LEU A 179 -7.91 -4.48 -23.40
C LEU A 179 -7.90 -5.76 -22.55
N LYS A 180 -6.89 -6.61 -22.73
CA LYS A 180 -6.69 -7.83 -21.94
C LYS A 180 -6.45 -7.53 -20.46
N ILE A 181 -5.64 -6.50 -20.18
CA ILE A 181 -5.37 -6.04 -18.82
C ILE A 181 -6.64 -5.44 -18.20
N LYS A 182 -7.40 -4.63 -18.93
CA LYS A 182 -8.70 -4.08 -18.48
C LYS A 182 -9.65 -5.20 -18.05
N GLU A 183 -9.81 -6.22 -18.88
CA GLU A 183 -10.66 -7.37 -18.56
C GLU A 183 -10.18 -8.10 -17.30
N LYS A 184 -8.87 -8.38 -17.19
CA LYS A 184 -8.28 -9.06 -16.03
C LYS A 184 -8.53 -8.28 -14.74
N LEU A 185 -8.33 -6.96 -14.72
CA LEU A 185 -8.56 -6.14 -13.53
C LEU A 185 -10.03 -6.08 -13.14
N ASN A 186 -10.94 -6.00 -14.10
CA ASN A 186 -12.37 -6.06 -13.84
C ASN A 186 -12.80 -7.41 -13.24
N GLN A 187 -12.24 -8.52 -13.72
CA GLN A 187 -12.46 -9.86 -13.15
C GLN A 187 -11.96 -9.95 -11.72
N ILE A 188 -10.75 -9.45 -11.43
CA ILE A 188 -10.19 -9.40 -10.08
C ILE A 188 -11.11 -8.58 -9.15
N LEU A 189 -11.51 -7.38 -9.55
CA LEU A 189 -12.42 -6.55 -8.77
C LEU A 189 -13.77 -7.23 -8.54
N ALA A 190 -14.37 -7.82 -9.58
CA ALA A 190 -15.64 -8.55 -9.46
C ALA A 190 -15.55 -9.71 -8.45
N GLN A 191 -14.45 -10.47 -8.50
CA GLN A 191 -14.18 -11.57 -7.57
C GLN A 191 -14.11 -11.10 -6.11
N HIS A 192 -13.30 -10.05 -5.84
CA HIS A 192 -13.08 -9.58 -4.46
C HIS A 192 -14.25 -8.80 -3.89
N THR A 193 -15.00 -8.08 -4.73
CA THR A 193 -16.16 -7.28 -4.30
C THR A 193 -17.46 -8.05 -4.28
N SER A 194 -17.50 -9.23 -4.92
CA SER A 194 -18.73 -10.00 -5.17
C SER A 194 -19.76 -9.24 -6.02
N GLN A 195 -19.33 -8.23 -6.77
CA GLN A 195 -20.17 -7.52 -7.73
C GLN A 195 -20.24 -8.27 -9.07
N PRO A 196 -21.38 -8.20 -9.79
CA PRO A 196 -21.46 -8.72 -11.15
C PRO A 196 -20.41 -8.06 -12.06
N LEU A 197 -19.70 -8.84 -12.89
CA LEU A 197 -18.66 -8.33 -13.79
C LEU A 197 -19.16 -7.16 -14.65
N LYS A 198 -20.35 -7.26 -15.24
CA LYS A 198 -20.97 -6.18 -16.05
C LYS A 198 -21.16 -4.87 -15.27
N LYS A 199 -21.41 -4.95 -13.95
CA LYS A 199 -21.49 -3.77 -13.09
C LYS A 199 -20.11 -3.16 -12.90
N VAL A 200 -19.10 -3.97 -12.62
CA VAL A 200 -17.71 -3.50 -12.48
C VAL A 200 -17.21 -2.85 -13.77
N GLU A 201 -17.45 -3.47 -14.92
CA GLU A 201 -17.11 -2.93 -16.25
C GLU A 201 -17.74 -1.55 -16.49
N LYS A 202 -19.02 -1.37 -16.10
CA LYS A 202 -19.72 -0.10 -16.21
C LYS A 202 -19.16 0.96 -15.27
N ASP A 203 -18.93 0.59 -14.02
CA ASP A 203 -18.49 1.52 -12.97
C ASP A 203 -17.02 1.96 -13.19
N THR A 204 -16.17 1.07 -13.72
CA THR A 204 -14.77 1.39 -14.05
C THR A 204 -14.57 2.09 -15.39
N ASP A 205 -15.60 2.27 -16.21
CA ASP A 205 -15.46 2.90 -17.53
C ASP A 205 -15.01 4.36 -17.46
N ARG A 206 -15.37 5.04 -16.38
CA ARG A 206 -14.91 6.41 -16.04
C ARG A 206 -14.55 6.45 -14.56
N ASP A 207 -14.00 7.58 -14.11
CA ASP A 207 -13.67 7.81 -12.71
C ASP A 207 -14.91 7.63 -11.83
N PHE A 208 -14.82 6.67 -10.93
CA PHE A 208 -15.87 6.29 -10.01
C PHE A 208 -15.35 6.41 -8.57
N TYR A 209 -15.61 7.57 -7.98
CA TYR A 209 -15.19 7.89 -6.62
C TYR A 209 -16.17 7.30 -5.60
N LEU A 210 -15.61 6.76 -4.53
CA LEU A 210 -16.33 6.16 -3.42
C LEU A 210 -15.76 6.68 -2.09
N SER A 211 -16.62 7.17 -1.21
CA SER A 211 -16.31 7.33 0.20
C SER A 211 -16.08 5.97 0.87
N ALA A 212 -15.51 5.95 2.06
CA ALA A 212 -15.29 4.71 2.81
C ALA A 212 -16.59 3.91 3.02
N GLU A 213 -17.71 4.58 3.32
CA GLU A 213 -19.01 3.91 3.52
C GLU A 213 -19.59 3.35 2.20
N GLU A 214 -19.39 4.03 1.06
CA GLU A 214 -19.76 3.53 -0.26
C GLU A 214 -18.89 2.35 -0.69
N ALA A 215 -17.57 2.42 -0.43
CA ALA A 215 -16.64 1.31 -0.70
C ALA A 215 -17.00 0.05 0.10
N LYS A 216 -17.48 0.21 1.35
CA LYS A 216 -18.03 -0.89 2.15
C LYS A 216 -19.27 -1.48 1.50
N LYS A 217 -20.23 -0.66 1.06
CA LYS A 217 -21.45 -1.11 0.37
C LYS A 217 -21.14 -1.78 -0.97
N TYR A 218 -20.10 -1.31 -1.65
CA TYR A 218 -19.63 -1.89 -2.91
C TYR A 218 -18.93 -3.25 -2.70
N GLY A 219 -18.35 -3.48 -1.54
CA GLY A 219 -17.64 -4.70 -1.19
C GLY A 219 -16.12 -4.63 -1.39
N ILE A 220 -15.56 -3.44 -1.62
CA ILE A 220 -14.10 -3.21 -1.70
C ILE A 220 -13.47 -3.40 -0.33
N ILE A 221 -14.15 -2.93 0.72
CA ILE A 221 -13.75 -3.11 2.11
C ILE A 221 -14.86 -3.80 2.91
N ASP A 222 -14.51 -4.32 4.06
CA ASP A 222 -15.44 -5.01 4.96
C ASP A 222 -15.95 -4.09 6.06
N GLU A 223 -15.12 -3.13 6.53
CA GLU A 223 -15.49 -2.24 7.63
C GLU A 223 -14.80 -0.87 7.54
N VAL A 224 -15.51 0.18 8.01
CA VAL A 224 -14.95 1.52 8.23
C VAL A 224 -14.53 1.63 9.69
N ILE A 225 -13.21 1.82 9.94
CA ILE A 225 -12.65 1.94 11.28
C ILE A 225 -13.03 3.29 11.88
N LYS A 226 -13.95 3.31 12.82
CA LYS A 226 -14.31 4.53 13.56
C LYS A 226 -13.33 4.74 14.71
N GLY A 227 -12.78 5.95 14.83
CA GLY A 227 -11.93 6.33 15.94
C GLY A 227 -12.67 6.18 17.28
N LYS A 228 -11.94 5.90 18.35
CA LYS A 228 -12.48 6.05 19.69
C LYS A 228 -12.79 7.54 19.89
N LYS A 229 -14.07 7.87 20.17
CA LYS A 229 -14.44 9.18 20.70
C LYS A 229 -13.87 9.34 22.10
#